data_ba77adc9a450548d772871c5a9527d1e
#
_entry.id   ba77adc9a450548d772871c5a9527d1e
#
_cell.length_a   1.000
_cell.length_b   1.000
_cell.length_c   1.000
_cell.angle_alpha   90.00
_cell.angle_beta   90.00
_cell.angle_gamma   90.00
#
_symmetry.space_group_name_H-M   'P 1'
#
loop_
_entity.id
_entity.type
_entity.pdbx_description
1 polymer ?
#
loop_
_entity_poly.entity_id
_entity_poly.type
_entity_poly.pdbx_seq_one_letter_code
_entity_poly.pdbx_strand_id
1 'polypeptide(L)'
;MANVTYTDTQLLIDGEWVDAASGKTIDVVNPATGKPIGKVAHAGIADLDRALAAAQRGFETWRKVPAHERAATMRKAAALVRERADAIAQLMTQEQGKPLTEARVEVLSAADIIEWFADEGRRVYGRIVPPRNLGAQQTVVKEPVGPVAAFTPWNFPVNQVVRKLSAALATGCSFLVKAPEETPASPAALLRAFVDAGVPAGVIGLVYGDPAEISSYLIPHPVIRKVTFTGSTPVGKQLASLAGLHMKRATMELGGHAPVIVAEDADVALAVKAAGGAKFRNAGQVCISPTRFLVHNSIRDEFTRALVKHAEGLKVGNGLEEGTTLGALANPRRLTAMASVVDNARKVGARIETGGERIGSEGNFFAPTVIADVPLEADVFNNEPFGPVAAIRGFDKLEDAIAEANRLPFGLAGYAFTRSFANVHLLTQRLEVGMLWINQPATPWPEMPFGGVKDSGYGSEGGPEALEPYLVTKSVTVMAV
;
A
#
# COMPACT_ATOMS: atom_id res chain seq x y z
N MET A 1 16.52 -22.32 -7.04
CA MET A 1 15.07 -22.42 -6.74
C MET A 1 14.39 -23.01 -7.95
N ALA A 2 13.37 -23.89 -7.78
CA ALA A 2 12.58 -24.36 -8.92
C ALA A 2 11.81 -23.17 -9.52
N ASN A 3 11.81 -23.04 -10.85
CA ASN A 3 11.02 -22.00 -11.51
C ASN A 3 9.52 -22.27 -11.32
N VAL A 4 8.80 -21.33 -10.75
CA VAL A 4 7.34 -21.41 -10.64
C VAL A 4 6.73 -21.06 -12.00
N THR A 5 5.96 -22.00 -12.56
CA THR A 5 5.18 -21.73 -13.78
C THR A 5 4.01 -20.81 -13.44
N TYR A 6 3.87 -19.72 -14.17
CA TYR A 6 2.72 -18.83 -14.04
C TYR A 6 1.47 -19.54 -14.59
N THR A 7 0.38 -19.49 -13.85
CA THR A 7 -0.90 -20.11 -14.23
C THR A 7 -2.01 -19.08 -14.23
N ASP A 8 -3.08 -19.35 -14.98
CA ASP A 8 -4.26 -18.50 -15.02
C ASP A 8 -4.85 -18.34 -13.62
N THR A 9 -5.33 -17.13 -13.34
CA THR A 9 -5.86 -16.75 -12.02
C THR A 9 -7.39 -16.67 -12.06
N GLN A 10 -8.01 -17.36 -11.11
CA GLN A 10 -9.45 -17.44 -10.94
C GLN A 10 -9.98 -16.47 -9.89
N LEU A 11 -11.29 -16.26 -9.84
CA LEU A 11 -12.00 -15.60 -8.75
C LEU A 11 -12.09 -16.53 -7.53
N LEU A 12 -12.17 -15.97 -6.33
CA LEU A 12 -12.53 -16.72 -5.13
C LEU A 12 -13.91 -16.29 -4.67
N ILE A 13 -14.90 -17.17 -4.82
CA ILE A 13 -16.30 -16.92 -4.44
C ILE A 13 -16.80 -18.09 -3.60
N ASP A 14 -17.29 -17.81 -2.39
CA ASP A 14 -17.85 -18.79 -1.46
C ASP A 14 -16.91 -19.97 -1.14
N GLY A 15 -15.61 -19.69 -1.04
CA GLY A 15 -14.58 -20.70 -0.73
C GLY A 15 -14.08 -21.49 -1.95
N GLU A 16 -14.65 -21.27 -3.13
CA GLU A 16 -14.28 -21.95 -4.37
C GLU A 16 -13.52 -21.04 -5.32
N TRP A 17 -12.51 -21.59 -5.99
CA TRP A 17 -11.81 -20.94 -7.10
C TRP A 17 -12.58 -21.21 -8.38
N VAL A 18 -13.08 -20.15 -9.01
CA VAL A 18 -13.99 -20.25 -10.16
C VAL A 18 -13.59 -19.29 -11.27
N ASP A 19 -13.90 -19.68 -12.50
CA ASP A 19 -13.83 -18.77 -13.64
C ASP A 19 -14.98 -17.77 -13.58
N ALA A 20 -14.85 -16.65 -14.30
CA ALA A 20 -15.95 -15.70 -14.44
C ALA A 20 -17.15 -16.36 -15.13
N ALA A 21 -18.37 -16.08 -14.67
CA ALA A 21 -19.61 -16.63 -15.25
C ALA A 21 -19.74 -16.35 -16.75
N SER A 22 -19.17 -15.26 -17.23
CA SER A 22 -19.13 -14.90 -18.66
C SER A 22 -18.04 -15.61 -19.46
N GLY A 23 -17.10 -16.30 -18.82
CA GLY A 23 -15.86 -16.82 -19.42
C GLY A 23 -14.86 -15.75 -19.86
N LYS A 24 -15.10 -14.47 -19.58
CA LYS A 24 -14.18 -13.37 -19.94
C LYS A 24 -12.90 -13.44 -19.11
N THR A 25 -11.78 -13.10 -19.74
CA THR A 25 -10.46 -13.01 -19.11
C THR A 25 -9.73 -11.75 -19.56
N ILE A 26 -8.69 -11.39 -18.79
CA ILE A 26 -7.74 -10.32 -19.11
C ILE A 26 -6.36 -10.95 -19.18
N ASP A 27 -5.54 -10.57 -20.16
CA ASP A 27 -4.15 -11.04 -20.26
C ASP A 27 -3.29 -10.39 -19.17
N VAL A 28 -2.47 -11.21 -18.52
CA VAL A 28 -1.45 -10.76 -17.57
C VAL A 28 -0.11 -10.70 -18.30
N VAL A 29 0.54 -9.54 -18.26
CA VAL A 29 1.75 -9.26 -19.00
C VAL A 29 2.94 -9.15 -18.05
N ASN A 30 4.04 -9.84 -18.37
CA ASN A 30 5.30 -9.64 -17.66
C ASN A 30 5.93 -8.31 -18.07
N PRO A 31 6.08 -7.34 -17.15
CA PRO A 31 6.58 -6.01 -17.48
C PRO A 31 8.07 -5.99 -17.91
N ALA A 32 8.85 -7.02 -17.56
CA ALA A 32 10.24 -7.13 -17.97
C ALA A 32 10.40 -7.60 -19.42
N THR A 33 9.39 -8.26 -20.00
CA THR A 33 9.45 -8.79 -21.37
C THR A 33 8.38 -8.20 -22.29
N GLY A 34 7.34 -7.58 -21.73
CA GLY A 34 6.17 -7.12 -22.48
C GLY A 34 5.29 -8.24 -23.02
N LYS A 35 5.55 -9.50 -22.65
CA LYS A 35 4.84 -10.68 -23.17
C LYS A 35 3.75 -11.16 -22.20
N PRO A 36 2.61 -11.66 -22.69
CA PRO A 36 1.61 -12.34 -21.87
C PRO A 36 2.24 -13.58 -21.18
N ILE A 37 1.88 -13.79 -19.92
CA ILE A 37 2.36 -14.94 -19.10
C ILE A 37 1.20 -15.79 -18.59
N GLY A 38 -0.03 -15.29 -18.66
CA GLY A 38 -1.24 -15.97 -18.23
C GLY A 38 -2.44 -15.06 -18.37
N LYS A 39 -3.56 -15.47 -17.80
CA LYS A 39 -4.83 -14.74 -17.82
C LYS A 39 -5.42 -14.64 -16.42
N VAL A 40 -6.26 -13.66 -16.20
CA VAL A 40 -7.09 -13.53 -15.00
C VAL A 40 -8.57 -13.47 -15.36
N ALA A 41 -9.40 -14.14 -14.59
CA ALA A 41 -10.86 -14.11 -14.77
C ALA A 41 -11.41 -12.70 -14.58
N HIS A 42 -12.33 -12.27 -15.47
CA HIS A 42 -12.95 -10.95 -15.45
C HIS A 42 -14.39 -11.07 -14.96
N ALA A 43 -14.62 -10.75 -13.68
CA ALA A 43 -15.94 -10.79 -13.05
C ALA A 43 -16.92 -9.81 -13.71
N GLY A 44 -18.16 -10.28 -13.89
CA GLY A 44 -19.30 -9.45 -14.21
C GLY A 44 -20.28 -9.35 -13.03
N ILE A 45 -21.41 -8.67 -13.24
CA ILE A 45 -22.43 -8.44 -12.20
C ILE A 45 -22.90 -9.74 -11.53
N ALA A 46 -23.11 -10.82 -12.32
CA ALA A 46 -23.53 -12.11 -11.77
C ALA A 46 -22.51 -12.71 -10.78
N ASP A 47 -21.21 -12.50 -11.02
CA ASP A 47 -20.16 -12.92 -10.10
C ASP A 47 -20.13 -12.06 -8.83
N LEU A 48 -20.37 -10.75 -8.99
CA LEU A 48 -20.45 -9.81 -7.87
C LEU A 48 -21.66 -10.11 -6.97
N ASP A 49 -22.81 -10.47 -7.52
CA ASP A 49 -23.99 -10.91 -6.75
C ASP A 49 -23.68 -12.15 -5.90
N ARG A 50 -23.04 -13.15 -6.52
CA ARG A 50 -22.60 -14.35 -5.82
C ARG A 50 -21.60 -14.03 -4.70
N ALA A 51 -20.63 -13.17 -4.98
CA ALA A 51 -19.62 -12.74 -4.01
C ALA A 51 -20.22 -11.96 -2.84
N LEU A 52 -21.19 -11.06 -3.10
CA LEU A 52 -21.92 -10.31 -2.07
C LEU A 52 -22.77 -11.25 -1.17
N ALA A 53 -23.50 -12.17 -1.77
CA ALA A 53 -24.28 -13.16 -1.03
C ALA A 53 -23.37 -14.04 -0.16
N ALA A 54 -22.22 -14.47 -0.68
CA ALA A 54 -21.23 -15.23 0.07
C ALA A 54 -20.64 -14.40 1.20
N ALA A 55 -20.26 -13.14 0.97
CA ALA A 55 -19.71 -12.25 1.99
C ALA A 55 -20.70 -12.01 3.16
N GLN A 56 -22.01 -11.92 2.89
CA GLN A 56 -23.01 -11.80 3.94
C GLN A 56 -23.08 -13.09 4.79
N ARG A 57 -23.11 -14.27 4.16
CA ARG A 57 -23.12 -15.56 4.90
C ARG A 57 -21.82 -15.75 5.69
N GLY A 58 -20.68 -15.45 5.06
CA GLY A 58 -19.38 -15.52 5.71
C GLY A 58 -19.29 -14.61 6.93
N PHE A 59 -19.84 -13.40 6.86
CA PHE A 59 -19.91 -12.48 7.99
C PHE A 59 -20.73 -13.08 9.15
N GLU A 60 -21.91 -13.64 8.89
CA GLU A 60 -22.76 -14.26 9.93
C GLU A 60 -22.09 -15.47 10.59
N THR A 61 -21.20 -16.12 9.88
CA THR A 61 -20.37 -17.22 10.42
C THR A 61 -19.20 -16.68 11.23
N TRP A 62 -18.39 -15.79 10.66
CA TRP A 62 -17.11 -15.36 11.22
C TRP A 62 -17.28 -14.47 12.45
N ARG A 63 -18.29 -13.61 12.50
CA ARG A 63 -18.59 -12.77 13.67
C ARG A 63 -18.87 -13.57 14.95
N LYS A 64 -19.27 -14.83 14.82
CA LYS A 64 -19.56 -15.74 15.96
C LYS A 64 -18.32 -16.50 16.42
N VAL A 65 -17.24 -16.53 15.62
CA VAL A 65 -16.00 -17.19 15.99
C VAL A 65 -15.30 -16.38 17.07
N PRO A 66 -14.91 -16.97 18.20
CA PRO A 66 -14.21 -16.27 19.28
C PRO A 66 -12.88 -15.67 18.80
N ALA A 67 -12.47 -14.52 19.35
CA ALA A 67 -11.28 -13.79 18.91
C ALA A 67 -10.00 -14.65 18.98
N HIS A 68 -9.87 -15.53 19.98
CA HIS A 68 -8.69 -16.41 20.09
C HIS A 68 -8.65 -17.50 19.00
N GLU A 69 -9.81 -17.99 18.54
CA GLU A 69 -9.90 -18.94 17.42
C GLU A 69 -9.62 -18.26 16.08
N ARG A 70 -10.15 -17.04 15.87
CA ARG A 70 -9.78 -16.21 14.70
C ARG A 70 -8.27 -16.01 14.66
N ALA A 71 -7.66 -15.63 15.79
CA ALA A 71 -6.22 -15.44 15.90
C ALA A 71 -5.43 -16.73 15.60
N ALA A 72 -5.89 -17.89 16.06
CA ALA A 72 -5.27 -19.18 15.77
C ALA A 72 -5.30 -19.50 14.27
N THR A 73 -6.43 -19.26 13.60
CA THR A 73 -6.59 -19.44 12.14
C THR A 73 -5.67 -18.49 11.37
N MET A 74 -5.60 -17.21 11.77
CA MET A 74 -4.73 -16.22 11.15
C MET A 74 -3.25 -16.59 11.29
N ARG A 75 -2.81 -17.08 12.46
CA ARG A 75 -1.41 -17.54 12.62
C ARG A 75 -1.07 -18.75 11.74
N LYS A 76 -2.02 -19.67 11.51
CA LYS A 76 -1.84 -20.76 10.54
C LYS A 76 -1.65 -20.20 9.12
N ALA A 77 -2.45 -19.18 8.74
CA ALA A 77 -2.27 -18.51 7.45
C ALA A 77 -0.90 -17.85 7.35
N ALA A 78 -0.41 -17.16 8.40
CA ALA A 78 0.93 -16.57 8.42
C ALA A 78 2.04 -17.62 8.23
N ALA A 79 1.91 -18.78 8.88
CA ALA A 79 2.86 -19.89 8.71
C ALA A 79 2.88 -20.40 7.26
N LEU A 80 1.72 -20.58 6.64
CA LEU A 80 1.61 -20.98 5.23
C LEU A 80 2.17 -19.92 4.26
N VAL A 81 1.97 -18.64 4.56
CA VAL A 81 2.57 -17.54 3.77
C VAL A 81 4.09 -17.60 3.84
N ARG A 82 4.70 -17.82 5.02
CA ARG A 82 6.15 -17.98 5.16
C ARG A 82 6.66 -19.22 4.42
N GLU A 83 5.97 -20.36 4.56
CA GLU A 83 6.31 -21.60 3.85
C GLU A 83 6.32 -21.41 2.34
N ARG A 84 5.36 -20.63 1.80
CA ARG A 84 5.16 -20.40 0.36
C ARG A 84 5.85 -19.12 -0.14
N ALA A 85 6.66 -18.47 0.69
CA ALA A 85 7.17 -17.14 0.39
C ALA A 85 7.95 -17.08 -0.93
N ASP A 86 8.79 -18.05 -1.23
CA ASP A 86 9.59 -18.07 -2.43
C ASP A 86 8.74 -18.27 -3.71
N ALA A 87 7.69 -19.06 -3.62
CA ALA A 87 6.76 -19.27 -4.75
C ALA A 87 5.92 -18.01 -5.01
N ILE A 88 5.36 -17.41 -3.97
CA ILE A 88 4.58 -16.16 -4.09
C ILE A 88 5.46 -15.02 -4.62
N ALA A 89 6.70 -14.90 -4.14
CA ALA A 89 7.65 -13.89 -4.59
C ALA A 89 8.00 -14.05 -6.08
N GLN A 90 8.16 -15.28 -6.58
CA GLN A 90 8.40 -15.52 -8.00
C GLN A 90 7.22 -15.11 -8.87
N LEU A 91 5.97 -15.44 -8.47
CA LEU A 91 4.76 -14.99 -9.16
C LEU A 91 4.71 -13.45 -9.18
N MET A 92 4.95 -12.81 -8.04
CA MET A 92 4.95 -11.35 -7.92
C MET A 92 5.99 -10.70 -8.83
N THR A 93 7.22 -11.22 -8.87
CA THR A 93 8.26 -10.69 -9.77
C THR A 93 7.87 -10.82 -11.23
N GLN A 94 7.24 -11.94 -11.62
CA GLN A 94 6.80 -12.16 -13.00
C GLN A 94 5.72 -11.19 -13.45
N GLU A 95 4.75 -10.88 -12.60
CA GLU A 95 3.60 -10.05 -12.96
C GLU A 95 3.78 -8.55 -12.65
N GLN A 96 4.58 -8.20 -11.63
CA GLN A 96 4.77 -6.81 -11.18
C GLN A 96 6.10 -6.19 -11.62
N GLY A 97 7.14 -7.00 -11.81
CA GLY A 97 8.44 -6.58 -12.31
C GLY A 97 9.50 -6.24 -11.26
N LYS A 98 9.18 -6.14 -9.97
CA LYS A 98 10.17 -5.87 -8.91
C LYS A 98 11.19 -7.02 -8.77
N PRO A 99 12.41 -6.73 -8.28
CA PRO A 99 13.40 -7.77 -8.00
C PRO A 99 12.86 -8.85 -7.04
N LEU A 100 13.25 -10.12 -7.27
CA LEU A 100 12.82 -11.25 -6.46
C LEU A 100 13.13 -11.08 -4.97
N THR A 101 14.26 -10.45 -4.66
CA THR A 101 14.65 -10.12 -3.28
C THR A 101 13.66 -9.18 -2.60
N GLU A 102 13.17 -8.16 -3.31
CA GLU A 102 12.15 -7.24 -2.81
C GLU A 102 10.77 -7.90 -2.69
N ALA A 103 10.40 -8.73 -3.68
CA ALA A 103 9.16 -9.49 -3.64
C ALA A 103 9.13 -10.45 -2.44
N ARG A 104 10.24 -11.13 -2.16
CA ARG A 104 10.36 -12.01 -0.99
C ARG A 104 10.22 -11.26 0.34
N VAL A 105 10.83 -10.09 0.45
CA VAL A 105 10.68 -9.22 1.63
C VAL A 105 9.21 -8.81 1.81
N GLU A 106 8.50 -8.47 0.74
CA GLU A 106 7.08 -8.14 0.80
C GLU A 106 6.24 -9.30 1.36
N VAL A 107 6.45 -10.52 0.86
CA VAL A 107 5.70 -11.71 1.32
C VAL A 107 6.00 -12.04 2.79
N LEU A 108 7.26 -11.96 3.20
CA LEU A 108 7.62 -12.21 4.60
C LEU A 108 7.02 -11.16 5.55
N SER A 109 7.05 -9.88 5.15
CA SER A 109 6.40 -8.82 5.94
C SER A 109 4.87 -8.99 6.02
N ALA A 110 4.25 -9.60 5.00
CA ALA A 110 2.83 -9.93 5.05
C ALA A 110 2.50 -10.93 6.16
N ALA A 111 3.37 -11.92 6.38
CA ALA A 111 3.19 -12.86 7.49
C ALA A 111 3.29 -12.16 8.86
N ASP A 112 4.22 -11.22 9.01
CA ASP A 112 4.36 -10.43 10.25
C ASP A 112 3.11 -9.54 10.48
N ILE A 113 2.55 -8.96 9.42
CA ILE A 113 1.29 -8.20 9.49
C ILE A 113 0.12 -9.08 9.95
N ILE A 114 0.00 -10.30 9.42
CA ILE A 114 -1.04 -11.24 9.83
C ILE A 114 -0.92 -11.57 11.33
N GLU A 115 0.28 -11.85 11.80
CA GLU A 115 0.52 -12.19 13.22
C GLU A 115 0.21 -11.01 14.14
N TRP A 116 0.65 -9.81 13.76
CA TRP A 116 0.32 -8.58 14.52
C TRP A 116 -1.20 -8.43 14.69
N PHE A 117 -1.97 -8.49 13.62
CA PHE A 117 -3.42 -8.34 13.70
C PHE A 117 -4.11 -9.52 14.40
N ALA A 118 -3.57 -10.74 14.30
CA ALA A 118 -4.04 -11.88 15.05
C ALA A 118 -3.94 -11.65 16.56
N ASP A 119 -2.87 -11.01 17.02
CA ASP A 119 -2.67 -10.66 18.42
C ASP A 119 -3.50 -9.45 18.82
N GLU A 120 -3.53 -8.40 18.00
CA GLU A 120 -4.23 -7.16 18.31
C GLU A 120 -5.76 -7.34 18.31
N GLY A 121 -6.30 -8.20 17.43
CA GLY A 121 -7.72 -8.53 17.41
C GLY A 121 -8.24 -9.13 18.73
N ARG A 122 -7.38 -9.70 19.56
CA ARG A 122 -7.70 -10.19 20.89
C ARG A 122 -7.79 -9.08 21.94
N ARG A 123 -7.34 -7.86 21.63
CA ARG A 123 -7.34 -6.68 22.52
C ARG A 123 -8.49 -5.71 22.21
N VAL A 124 -9.42 -6.09 21.34
CA VAL A 124 -10.63 -5.30 21.06
C VAL A 124 -11.58 -5.38 22.27
N TYR A 125 -11.27 -4.57 23.30
CA TYR A 125 -12.02 -4.57 24.54
C TYR A 125 -13.17 -3.58 24.52
N GLY A 126 -14.27 -3.94 25.22
CA GLY A 126 -15.29 -3.02 25.67
C GLY A 126 -14.90 -2.33 26.98
N ARG A 127 -15.83 -1.66 27.62
CA ARG A 127 -15.67 -1.08 28.95
C ARG A 127 -16.95 -1.13 29.77
N ILE A 128 -16.79 -1.16 31.08
CA ILE A 128 -17.88 -0.99 32.05
C ILE A 128 -17.87 0.49 32.46
N VAL A 129 -19.04 1.12 32.46
CA VAL A 129 -19.22 2.54 32.83
C VAL A 129 -19.98 2.59 34.14
N PRO A 130 -19.54 3.31 35.19
CA PRO A 130 -20.29 3.47 36.42
C PRO A 130 -21.66 4.08 36.15
N PRO A 131 -22.74 3.44 36.60
CA PRO A 131 -24.10 3.93 36.35
C PRO A 131 -24.44 5.11 37.25
N ARG A 132 -25.33 5.99 36.78
CA ARG A 132 -25.89 7.07 37.61
C ARG A 132 -27.04 6.61 38.51
N ASN A 133 -27.69 5.51 38.14
CA ASN A 133 -28.83 4.94 38.89
C ASN A 133 -28.42 3.62 39.56
N LEU A 134 -28.79 3.45 40.81
CA LEU A 134 -28.62 2.17 41.50
C LEU A 134 -29.41 1.07 40.80
N GLY A 135 -28.84 -0.14 40.73
CA GLY A 135 -29.42 -1.28 40.04
C GLY A 135 -29.23 -1.32 38.53
N ALA A 136 -28.66 -0.26 37.92
CA ALA A 136 -28.28 -0.26 36.49
C ALA A 136 -26.87 -0.81 36.27
N GLN A 137 -26.69 -1.58 35.20
CA GLN A 137 -25.40 -1.96 34.67
C GLN A 137 -25.23 -1.28 33.31
N GLN A 138 -24.11 -0.56 33.12
CA GLN A 138 -23.78 0.11 31.84
C GLN A 138 -22.50 -0.45 31.26
N THR A 139 -22.58 -0.91 30.01
CA THR A 139 -21.45 -1.45 29.28
C THR A 139 -21.35 -0.84 27.88
N VAL A 140 -20.13 -0.75 27.39
CA VAL A 140 -19.84 -0.39 25.99
C VAL A 140 -19.18 -1.60 25.35
N VAL A 141 -19.74 -2.08 24.26
CA VAL A 141 -19.21 -3.23 23.52
C VAL A 141 -18.76 -2.81 22.12
N LYS A 142 -17.76 -3.52 21.59
CA LYS A 142 -17.30 -3.40 20.22
C LYS A 142 -17.85 -4.56 19.41
N GLU A 143 -18.42 -4.28 18.24
CA GLU A 143 -18.95 -5.30 17.32
C GLU A 143 -18.34 -5.07 15.92
N PRO A 144 -18.15 -6.13 15.10
CA PRO A 144 -17.70 -5.96 13.73
C PRO A 144 -18.70 -5.15 12.91
N VAL A 145 -18.19 -4.27 12.04
CA VAL A 145 -19.04 -3.37 11.23
C VAL A 145 -19.87 -4.13 10.18
N GLY A 146 -19.39 -5.27 9.69
CA GLY A 146 -20.03 -6.07 8.64
C GLY A 146 -19.12 -6.44 7.49
N PRO A 147 -19.68 -6.84 6.34
CA PRO A 147 -18.90 -7.12 5.14
C PRO A 147 -18.15 -5.89 4.62
N VAL A 148 -16.89 -6.10 4.23
CA VAL A 148 -15.94 -5.07 3.78
C VAL A 148 -15.67 -5.23 2.30
N ALA A 149 -15.79 -4.15 1.51
CA ALA A 149 -15.26 -4.09 0.15
C ALA A 149 -13.89 -3.40 0.15
N ALA A 150 -12.88 -4.08 -0.38
CA ALA A 150 -11.53 -3.60 -0.48
C ALA A 150 -11.11 -3.44 -1.95
N PHE A 151 -10.34 -2.38 -2.25
CA PHE A 151 -9.80 -2.12 -3.57
C PHE A 151 -8.31 -1.82 -3.43
N THR A 152 -7.45 -2.57 -4.14
CA THR A 152 -6.00 -2.52 -3.94
C THR A 152 -5.24 -2.30 -5.25
N PRO A 153 -4.09 -1.58 -5.20
CA PRO A 153 -3.24 -1.32 -6.36
C PRO A 153 -2.21 -2.44 -6.57
N TRP A 154 -1.53 -2.37 -7.70
CA TRP A 154 -0.57 -3.35 -8.21
C TRP A 154 0.85 -3.25 -7.64
N ASN A 155 1.21 -2.16 -6.95
CA ASN A 155 2.62 -1.90 -6.59
C ASN A 155 3.15 -2.76 -5.44
N PHE A 156 2.29 -3.13 -4.48
CA PHE A 156 2.56 -4.08 -3.41
C PHE A 156 1.38 -5.05 -3.27
N PRO A 157 1.17 -5.94 -4.25
CA PRO A 157 -0.08 -6.68 -4.39
C PRO A 157 -0.40 -7.60 -3.22
N VAL A 158 0.60 -8.05 -2.47
CA VAL A 158 0.42 -8.86 -1.25
C VAL A 158 0.20 -7.94 -0.04
N ASN A 159 1.05 -6.93 0.18
CA ASN A 159 0.96 -6.08 1.37
C ASN A 159 -0.28 -5.19 1.37
N GLN A 160 -0.74 -4.71 0.22
CA GLN A 160 -1.95 -3.90 0.14
C GLN A 160 -3.21 -4.69 0.48
N VAL A 161 -3.26 -5.97 0.12
CA VAL A 161 -4.36 -6.86 0.49
C VAL A 161 -4.26 -7.26 1.96
N VAL A 162 -3.10 -7.71 2.42
CA VAL A 162 -2.97 -8.31 3.75
C VAL A 162 -3.24 -7.34 4.90
N ARG A 163 -2.86 -6.06 4.77
CA ARG A 163 -3.15 -5.03 5.79
C ARG A 163 -4.66 -4.87 6.02
N LYS A 164 -5.42 -4.80 4.94
CA LYS A 164 -6.89 -4.68 4.97
C LYS A 164 -7.57 -5.97 5.42
N LEU A 165 -7.15 -7.09 4.84
CA LEU A 165 -7.67 -8.43 5.14
C LEU A 165 -7.49 -8.78 6.61
N SER A 166 -6.27 -8.59 7.13
CA SER A 166 -5.96 -9.00 8.51
C SER A 166 -6.73 -8.19 9.54
N ALA A 167 -6.88 -6.87 9.34
CA ALA A 167 -7.69 -6.01 10.20
C ALA A 167 -9.18 -6.42 10.16
N ALA A 168 -9.73 -6.73 8.99
CA ALA A 168 -11.10 -7.19 8.82
C ALA A 168 -11.33 -8.53 9.53
N LEU A 169 -10.47 -9.52 9.31
CA LEU A 169 -10.62 -10.85 9.92
C LEU A 169 -10.43 -10.80 11.45
N ALA A 170 -9.44 -10.05 11.94
CA ALA A 170 -9.19 -9.90 13.36
C ALA A 170 -10.40 -9.36 14.12
N THR A 171 -11.16 -8.46 13.52
CA THR A 171 -12.36 -7.84 14.11
C THR A 171 -13.63 -8.67 13.93
N GLY A 172 -13.62 -9.70 13.06
CA GLY A 172 -14.80 -10.55 12.80
C GLY A 172 -15.64 -10.12 11.60
N CYS A 173 -15.11 -9.25 10.72
CA CYS A 173 -15.71 -8.88 9.44
C CYS A 173 -15.46 -9.96 8.38
N SER A 174 -16.33 -10.07 7.36
CA SER A 174 -15.98 -10.68 6.09
C SER A 174 -15.32 -9.69 5.16
N PHE A 175 -14.61 -10.17 4.13
CA PHE A 175 -13.75 -9.37 3.30
C PHE A 175 -13.87 -9.78 1.83
N LEU A 176 -14.31 -8.86 0.98
CA LEU A 176 -14.34 -9.02 -0.47
C LEU A 176 -13.37 -8.03 -1.09
N VAL A 177 -12.31 -8.52 -1.74
CA VAL A 177 -11.31 -7.67 -2.38
C VAL A 177 -11.43 -7.70 -3.90
N LYS A 178 -11.45 -6.52 -4.49
CA LYS A 178 -11.11 -6.29 -5.89
C LYS A 178 -9.61 -6.02 -5.94
N ALA A 179 -8.83 -7.04 -6.34
CA ALA A 179 -7.39 -6.92 -6.53
C ALA A 179 -7.04 -6.44 -7.94
N PRO A 180 -5.81 -5.98 -8.20
CA PRO A 180 -5.41 -5.42 -9.50
C PRO A 180 -5.25 -6.52 -10.56
N GLU A 181 -5.65 -6.21 -11.79
CA GLU A 181 -5.57 -7.09 -12.94
C GLU A 181 -4.13 -7.26 -13.44
N GLU A 182 -3.28 -6.27 -13.20
CA GLU A 182 -1.86 -6.33 -13.58
C GLU A 182 -1.08 -7.35 -12.75
N THR A 183 -1.51 -7.63 -11.50
CA THR A 183 -0.76 -8.48 -10.56
C THR A 183 -1.72 -9.42 -9.80
N PRO A 184 -2.41 -10.33 -10.50
CA PRO A 184 -3.49 -11.11 -9.89
C PRO A 184 -3.03 -12.34 -9.12
N ALA A 185 -1.94 -13.00 -9.52
CA ALA A 185 -1.55 -14.29 -8.97
C ALA A 185 -0.99 -14.20 -7.54
N SER A 186 -0.27 -13.14 -7.21
CA SER A 186 0.29 -12.98 -5.86
C SER A 186 -0.77 -12.73 -4.78
N PRO A 187 -1.79 -11.86 -4.95
CA PRO A 187 -2.89 -11.78 -3.97
C PRO A 187 -3.75 -13.05 -3.94
N ALA A 188 -3.95 -13.74 -5.07
CA ALA A 188 -4.64 -15.03 -5.08
C ALA A 188 -3.90 -16.08 -4.25
N ALA A 189 -2.57 -16.16 -4.40
CA ALA A 189 -1.74 -17.07 -3.61
C ALA A 189 -1.74 -16.73 -2.11
N LEU A 190 -1.79 -15.43 -1.74
CA LEU A 190 -2.01 -14.99 -0.37
C LEU A 190 -3.34 -15.50 0.17
N LEU A 191 -4.46 -15.27 -0.53
CA LEU A 191 -5.78 -15.70 -0.07
C LEU A 191 -5.91 -17.22 0.00
N ARG A 192 -5.22 -17.96 -0.89
CA ARG A 192 -5.14 -19.43 -0.82
C ARG A 192 -4.55 -19.90 0.51
N ALA A 193 -3.55 -19.21 1.04
CA ALA A 193 -3.01 -19.53 2.36
C ALA A 193 -4.05 -19.38 3.49
N PHE A 194 -4.94 -18.41 3.39
CA PHE A 194 -6.04 -18.24 4.35
C PHE A 194 -7.13 -19.31 4.20
N VAL A 195 -7.49 -19.69 2.98
CA VAL A 195 -8.41 -20.80 2.72
C VAL A 195 -7.85 -22.10 3.30
N ASP A 196 -6.59 -22.41 3.00
CA ASP A 196 -5.90 -23.61 3.47
C ASP A 196 -5.69 -23.62 5.01
N ALA A 197 -5.62 -22.44 5.63
CA ALA A 197 -5.59 -22.29 7.09
C ALA A 197 -6.92 -22.58 7.77
N GLY A 198 -8.00 -22.68 7.00
CA GLY A 198 -9.34 -23.02 7.48
C GLY A 198 -10.27 -21.81 7.70
N VAL A 199 -10.03 -20.69 7.01
CA VAL A 199 -11.01 -19.60 6.97
C VAL A 199 -12.28 -20.10 6.26
N PRO A 200 -13.47 -19.99 6.88
CA PRO A 200 -14.71 -20.54 6.31
C PRO A 200 -15.10 -19.92 4.98
N ALA A 201 -15.83 -20.69 4.17
CA ALA A 201 -16.41 -20.22 2.90
C ALA A 201 -17.20 -18.91 3.08
N GLY A 202 -17.07 -18.00 2.13
CA GLY A 202 -17.73 -16.68 2.13
C GLY A 202 -17.09 -15.62 3.03
N VAL A 203 -16.20 -15.99 3.98
CA VAL A 203 -15.52 -15.00 4.85
C VAL A 203 -14.53 -14.14 4.05
N ILE A 204 -13.84 -14.74 3.08
CA ILE A 204 -12.95 -14.04 2.15
C ILE A 204 -13.41 -14.28 0.72
N GLY A 205 -13.32 -13.24 -0.10
CA GLY A 205 -13.62 -13.30 -1.53
C GLY A 205 -12.64 -12.45 -2.32
N LEU A 206 -12.40 -12.83 -3.60
CA LEU A 206 -11.46 -12.18 -4.51
C LEU A 206 -12.10 -12.05 -5.89
N VAL A 207 -12.12 -10.83 -6.41
CA VAL A 207 -12.62 -10.55 -7.75
C VAL A 207 -11.65 -9.66 -8.52
N TYR A 208 -11.68 -9.79 -9.84
CA TYR A 208 -10.94 -8.97 -10.80
C TYR A 208 -11.90 -8.49 -11.88
N GLY A 209 -11.57 -7.43 -12.59
CA GLY A 209 -12.42 -6.88 -13.64
C GLY A 209 -12.39 -5.36 -13.67
N ASP A 210 -13.30 -4.73 -14.41
CA ASP A 210 -13.32 -3.27 -14.56
C ASP A 210 -13.45 -2.57 -13.20
N PRO A 211 -12.46 -1.73 -12.78
CA PRO A 211 -12.47 -1.10 -11.47
C PRO A 211 -13.64 -0.16 -11.24
N ALA A 212 -14.09 0.55 -12.29
CA ALA A 212 -15.19 1.51 -12.17
C ALA A 212 -16.53 0.78 -12.07
N GLU A 213 -16.76 -0.26 -12.88
CA GLU A 213 -17.95 -1.10 -12.81
C GLU A 213 -18.08 -1.77 -11.44
N ILE A 214 -17.02 -2.44 -10.98
CA ILE A 214 -17.04 -3.17 -9.71
C ILE A 214 -17.24 -2.22 -8.52
N SER A 215 -16.52 -1.09 -8.48
CA SER A 215 -16.64 -0.17 -7.35
C SER A 215 -18.00 0.52 -7.27
N SER A 216 -18.56 0.94 -8.43
CA SER A 216 -19.87 1.57 -8.49
C SER A 216 -21.00 0.58 -8.18
N TYR A 217 -20.78 -0.72 -8.36
CA TYR A 217 -21.74 -1.76 -7.97
C TYR A 217 -21.62 -2.14 -6.48
N LEU A 218 -20.41 -2.40 -5.99
CA LEU A 218 -20.21 -2.90 -4.63
C LEU A 218 -20.47 -1.83 -3.56
N ILE A 219 -20.01 -0.59 -3.76
CA ILE A 219 -20.04 0.44 -2.71
C ILE A 219 -21.48 0.80 -2.31
N PRO A 220 -22.43 1.02 -3.23
CA PRO A 220 -23.83 1.31 -2.87
C PRO A 220 -24.56 0.11 -2.25
N HIS A 221 -24.10 -1.12 -2.53
CA HIS A 221 -24.83 -2.32 -2.17
C HIS A 221 -25.05 -2.42 -0.65
N PRO A 222 -26.28 -2.77 -0.15
CA PRO A 222 -26.62 -2.76 1.27
C PRO A 222 -25.84 -3.78 2.11
N VAL A 223 -25.32 -4.86 1.52
CA VAL A 223 -24.47 -5.85 2.19
C VAL A 223 -23.16 -5.21 2.65
N ILE A 224 -22.54 -4.36 1.83
CA ILE A 224 -21.26 -3.70 2.16
C ILE A 224 -21.48 -2.64 3.24
N ARG A 225 -20.67 -2.70 4.29
CA ARG A 225 -20.72 -1.79 5.44
C ARG A 225 -19.50 -0.88 5.54
N LYS A 226 -18.37 -1.32 4.96
CA LYS A 226 -17.12 -0.57 4.96
C LYS A 226 -16.46 -0.68 3.60
N VAL A 227 -15.83 0.42 3.19
CA VAL A 227 -14.94 0.51 2.03
C VAL A 227 -13.52 0.75 2.51
N THR A 228 -12.55 0.07 1.93
CA THR A 228 -11.13 0.39 2.13
C THR A 228 -10.43 0.42 0.77
N PHE A 229 -9.73 1.50 0.50
CA PHE A 229 -9.12 1.75 -0.80
C PHE A 229 -7.68 2.22 -0.62
N THR A 230 -6.79 1.66 -1.44
CA THR A 230 -5.45 2.22 -1.69
C THR A 230 -5.28 2.45 -3.17
N GLY A 231 -4.86 3.66 -3.56
CA GLY A 231 -4.65 4.02 -4.95
C GLY A 231 -4.44 5.52 -5.16
N SER A 232 -4.72 6.00 -6.38
CA SER A 232 -4.53 7.41 -6.71
C SER A 232 -5.52 8.33 -5.98
N THR A 233 -5.08 9.54 -5.63
CA THR A 233 -5.90 10.54 -4.94
C THR A 233 -7.19 10.88 -5.68
N PRO A 234 -7.22 11.09 -7.01
CA PRO A 234 -8.47 11.37 -7.71
C PRO A 234 -9.50 10.25 -7.59
N VAL A 235 -9.08 8.99 -7.76
CA VAL A 235 -9.99 7.83 -7.61
C VAL A 235 -10.44 7.71 -6.14
N GLY A 236 -9.53 7.89 -5.18
CA GLY A 236 -9.88 7.86 -3.75
C GLY A 236 -10.96 8.86 -3.38
N LYS A 237 -10.86 10.10 -3.88
CA LYS A 237 -11.90 11.13 -3.68
C LYS A 237 -13.27 10.73 -4.24
N GLN A 238 -13.29 10.10 -5.43
CA GLN A 238 -14.52 9.58 -6.03
C GLN A 238 -15.14 8.45 -5.17
N LEU A 239 -14.34 7.47 -4.76
CA LEU A 239 -14.84 6.37 -3.94
C LEU A 239 -15.25 6.81 -2.53
N ALA A 240 -14.53 7.77 -1.94
CA ALA A 240 -14.90 8.39 -0.67
C ALA A 240 -16.25 9.13 -0.75
N SER A 241 -16.47 9.89 -1.82
CA SER A 241 -17.74 10.54 -2.11
C SER A 241 -18.89 9.53 -2.22
N LEU A 242 -18.67 8.45 -3.00
CA LEU A 242 -19.67 7.40 -3.17
C LEU A 242 -19.94 6.65 -1.85
N ALA A 243 -18.90 6.35 -1.07
CA ALA A 243 -19.04 5.75 0.25
C ALA A 243 -19.84 6.66 1.22
N GLY A 244 -19.57 7.96 1.22
CA GLY A 244 -20.30 8.97 2.01
C GLY A 244 -21.78 9.06 1.62
N LEU A 245 -22.09 9.07 0.32
CA LEU A 245 -23.46 9.09 -0.18
C LEU A 245 -24.29 7.89 0.33
N HIS A 246 -23.65 6.75 0.54
CA HIS A 246 -24.29 5.51 1.03
C HIS A 246 -23.98 5.19 2.48
N MET A 247 -23.48 6.17 3.27
CA MET A 247 -23.17 6.04 4.71
C MET A 247 -22.24 4.85 5.03
N LYS A 248 -21.34 4.51 4.12
CA LYS A 248 -20.32 3.48 4.36
C LYS A 248 -19.14 4.07 5.11
N ARG A 249 -18.61 3.36 6.08
CA ARG A 249 -17.30 3.70 6.65
C ARG A 249 -16.23 3.56 5.59
N ALA A 250 -15.25 4.46 5.58
CA ALA A 250 -14.18 4.43 4.59
C ALA A 250 -12.81 4.58 5.27
N THR A 251 -11.81 3.89 4.71
CA THR A 251 -10.38 4.12 4.93
C THR A 251 -9.77 4.35 3.57
N MET A 252 -9.04 5.46 3.42
CA MET A 252 -8.46 5.90 2.16
C MET A 252 -6.96 6.11 2.32
N GLU A 253 -6.17 5.25 1.65
CA GLU A 253 -4.71 5.35 1.55
C GLU A 253 -4.36 5.79 0.14
N LEU A 254 -4.01 7.06 -0.03
CA LEU A 254 -3.92 7.70 -1.34
C LEU A 254 -2.47 8.06 -1.70
N GLY A 255 -2.31 8.81 -2.78
CA GLY A 255 -1.01 9.25 -3.25
C GLY A 255 -0.25 10.09 -2.23
N GLY A 256 1.07 10.09 -2.35
CA GLY A 256 1.97 10.89 -1.56
C GLY A 256 3.04 11.55 -2.43
N HIS A 257 3.66 12.59 -1.92
CA HIS A 257 4.81 13.23 -2.58
C HIS A 257 5.84 13.62 -1.53
N ALA A 258 6.46 12.58 -0.95
CA ALA A 258 7.21 12.67 0.29
C ALA A 258 8.41 13.64 0.21
N PRO A 259 8.48 14.66 1.08
CA PRO A 259 9.66 15.50 1.24
C PRO A 259 10.75 14.74 2.00
N VAL A 260 12.00 15.02 1.63
CA VAL A 260 13.22 14.58 2.32
C VAL A 260 14.01 15.82 2.70
N ILE A 261 14.06 16.17 3.97
CA ILE A 261 14.84 17.33 4.45
C ILE A 261 16.20 16.82 4.92
N VAL A 262 17.26 17.32 4.28
CA VAL A 262 18.67 17.02 4.65
C VAL A 262 19.29 18.31 5.19
N ALA A 263 19.38 18.41 6.52
CA ALA A 263 19.91 19.59 7.20
C ALA A 263 21.43 19.71 7.07
N GLU A 264 21.99 20.89 7.35
CA GLU A 264 23.43 21.18 7.22
C GLU A 264 24.34 20.26 8.03
N ASP A 265 23.85 19.74 9.16
CA ASP A 265 24.53 18.86 10.08
C ASP A 265 24.30 17.37 9.81
N ALA A 266 23.58 17.03 8.74
CA ALA A 266 23.23 15.65 8.40
C ALA A 266 24.46 14.81 8.04
N ASP A 267 24.39 13.51 8.33
CA ASP A 267 25.28 12.52 7.76
C ASP A 267 24.86 12.20 6.33
N VAL A 268 25.59 12.75 5.36
CA VAL A 268 25.28 12.61 3.92
C VAL A 268 25.28 11.13 3.49
N ALA A 269 26.23 10.34 3.98
CA ALA A 269 26.34 8.92 3.62
C ALA A 269 25.12 8.14 4.13
N LEU A 270 24.69 8.39 5.39
CA LEU A 270 23.48 7.83 5.96
C LEU A 270 22.23 8.27 5.20
N ALA A 271 22.11 9.57 4.89
CA ALA A 271 20.96 10.12 4.16
C ALA A 271 20.81 9.49 2.76
N VAL A 272 21.91 9.38 2.01
CA VAL A 272 21.90 8.72 0.70
C VAL A 272 21.60 7.24 0.79
N LYS A 273 22.19 6.51 1.74
CA LYS A 273 21.91 5.09 1.95
C LYS A 273 20.44 4.84 2.28
N ALA A 274 19.87 5.63 3.17
CA ALA A 274 18.49 5.46 3.65
C ALA A 274 17.47 5.96 2.63
N ALA A 275 17.55 7.24 2.21
CA ALA A 275 16.58 7.84 1.31
C ALA A 275 16.80 7.42 -0.16
N GLY A 276 18.05 7.25 -0.61
CA GLY A 276 18.36 6.73 -1.95
C GLY A 276 17.90 5.29 -2.12
N GLY A 277 18.18 4.42 -1.15
CA GLY A 277 17.68 3.04 -1.14
C GLY A 277 16.15 2.96 -1.15
N ALA A 278 15.48 3.79 -0.34
CA ALA A 278 14.02 3.87 -0.30
C ALA A 278 13.44 4.45 -1.61
N LYS A 279 14.14 5.40 -2.26
CA LYS A 279 13.72 6.02 -3.53
C LYS A 279 13.65 5.02 -4.66
N PHE A 280 14.64 4.17 -4.80
CA PHE A 280 14.76 3.28 -5.95
C PHE A 280 14.14 1.89 -5.71
N ARG A 281 13.73 1.56 -4.47
CA ARG A 281 12.95 0.35 -4.18
C ARG A 281 11.70 0.29 -5.05
N ASN A 282 11.38 -0.89 -5.59
CA ASN A 282 10.25 -1.12 -6.51
C ASN A 282 10.23 -0.11 -7.69
N ALA A 283 11.40 0.27 -8.19
CA ALA A 283 11.57 1.30 -9.20
C ALA A 283 10.86 2.63 -8.85
N GLY A 284 10.82 3.01 -7.56
CA GLY A 284 10.16 4.22 -7.08
C GLY A 284 8.63 4.19 -7.10
N GLN A 285 8.02 3.06 -7.43
CA GLN A 285 6.55 2.87 -7.47
C GLN A 285 5.99 2.59 -6.08
N VAL A 286 6.22 3.51 -5.15
CA VAL A 286 5.91 3.40 -3.73
C VAL A 286 5.26 4.69 -3.25
N CYS A 287 4.08 4.62 -2.64
CA CYS A 287 3.35 5.80 -2.14
C CYS A 287 4.13 6.60 -1.08
N ILE A 288 5.00 5.94 -0.32
CA ILE A 288 5.90 6.56 0.65
C ILE A 288 7.32 6.81 0.10
N SER A 289 7.53 6.70 -1.23
CA SER A 289 8.86 6.91 -1.83
C SER A 289 9.38 8.32 -1.54
N PRO A 290 10.64 8.50 -1.10
CA PRO A 290 11.32 9.79 -1.13
C PRO A 290 11.27 10.39 -2.53
N THR A 291 10.77 11.61 -2.70
CA THR A 291 10.57 12.22 -4.04
C THR A 291 11.15 13.61 -4.14
N ARG A 292 10.87 14.51 -3.18
CA ARG A 292 11.34 15.88 -3.15
C ARG A 292 12.48 16.01 -2.13
N PHE A 293 13.71 16.04 -2.61
CA PHE A 293 14.90 16.18 -1.76
C PHE A 293 15.20 17.65 -1.57
N LEU A 294 14.94 18.16 -0.37
CA LEU A 294 15.26 19.50 0.11
C LEU A 294 16.58 19.39 0.88
N VAL A 295 17.66 19.85 0.28
CA VAL A 295 19.02 19.66 0.82
C VAL A 295 19.63 21.02 1.14
N HIS A 296 20.17 21.19 2.36
CA HIS A 296 20.83 22.44 2.74
C HIS A 296 21.97 22.78 1.78
N ASN A 297 22.06 24.04 1.35
CA ASN A 297 22.99 24.48 0.29
C ASN A 297 24.45 24.16 0.59
N SER A 298 24.87 24.16 1.86
CA SER A 298 26.28 23.86 2.25
C SER A 298 26.71 22.43 1.93
N ILE A 299 25.78 21.47 1.84
CA ILE A 299 26.08 20.04 1.59
C ILE A 299 25.40 19.51 0.32
N ARG A 300 24.67 20.35 -0.41
CA ARG A 300 23.85 19.94 -1.56
C ARG A 300 24.68 19.26 -2.66
N ASP A 301 25.82 19.83 -3.01
CA ASP A 301 26.65 19.27 -4.06
C ASP A 301 27.28 17.93 -3.68
N GLU A 302 27.66 17.76 -2.40
CA GLU A 302 28.15 16.50 -1.88
C GLU A 302 27.04 15.44 -1.92
N PHE A 303 25.85 15.78 -1.40
CA PHE A 303 24.68 14.92 -1.42
C PHE A 303 24.29 14.50 -2.85
N THR A 304 24.25 15.46 -3.79
CA THR A 304 23.89 15.21 -5.19
C THR A 304 24.85 14.21 -5.83
N ARG A 305 26.19 14.44 -5.69
CA ARG A 305 27.20 13.50 -6.22
C ARG A 305 27.06 12.09 -5.59
N ALA A 306 26.83 12.02 -4.31
CA ALA A 306 26.67 10.74 -3.63
C ALA A 306 25.39 10.00 -4.05
N LEU A 307 24.26 10.70 -4.28
CA LEU A 307 23.01 10.12 -4.76
C LEU A 307 23.13 9.66 -6.22
N VAL A 308 23.82 10.44 -7.07
CA VAL A 308 24.13 10.03 -8.46
C VAL A 308 24.93 8.74 -8.48
N LYS A 309 26.03 8.67 -7.70
CA LYS A 309 26.83 7.45 -7.57
C LYS A 309 26.02 6.25 -7.10
N HIS A 310 25.09 6.47 -6.14
CA HIS A 310 24.18 5.42 -5.69
C HIS A 310 23.25 4.95 -6.82
N ALA A 311 22.66 5.88 -7.57
CA ALA A 311 21.75 5.57 -8.69
C ALA A 311 22.48 4.79 -9.81
N GLU A 312 23.68 5.23 -10.20
CA GLU A 312 24.51 4.58 -11.23
C GLU A 312 24.99 3.18 -10.83
N GLY A 313 25.07 2.92 -9.53
CA GLY A 313 25.43 1.59 -8.97
C GLY A 313 24.30 0.56 -9.04
N LEU A 314 23.08 0.96 -9.43
CA LEU A 314 21.94 0.05 -9.49
C LEU A 314 21.97 -0.78 -10.78
N LYS A 315 21.83 -2.12 -10.66
CA LYS A 315 21.69 -3.02 -11.81
C LYS A 315 20.22 -3.10 -12.23
N VAL A 316 19.90 -2.45 -13.36
CA VAL A 316 18.57 -2.49 -13.95
C VAL A 316 18.40 -3.76 -14.79
N GLY A 317 17.32 -4.50 -14.61
CA GLY A 317 17.09 -5.72 -15.39
C GLY A 317 15.84 -6.49 -14.97
N ASN A 318 15.68 -7.69 -15.54
CA ASN A 318 14.61 -8.60 -15.16
C ASN A 318 14.77 -8.99 -13.68
N GLY A 319 13.71 -8.81 -12.90
CA GLY A 319 13.72 -9.06 -11.46
C GLY A 319 14.03 -10.50 -11.05
N LEU A 320 13.91 -11.48 -11.95
CA LEU A 320 14.29 -12.86 -11.73
C LEU A 320 15.78 -13.13 -11.95
N GLU A 321 16.51 -12.22 -12.60
CA GLU A 321 17.95 -12.37 -12.83
C GLU A 321 18.75 -12.03 -11.58
N GLU A 322 19.78 -12.82 -11.32
CA GLU A 322 20.66 -12.63 -10.17
C GLU A 322 21.38 -11.28 -10.22
N GLY A 323 21.37 -10.60 -9.08
CA GLY A 323 22.02 -9.29 -8.91
C GLY A 323 21.19 -8.12 -9.43
N THR A 324 20.00 -8.31 -9.98
CA THR A 324 19.09 -7.21 -10.31
C THR A 324 18.66 -6.49 -9.05
N THR A 325 18.85 -5.16 -9.02
CA THR A 325 18.51 -4.29 -7.89
C THR A 325 17.42 -3.26 -8.23
N LEU A 326 17.12 -3.07 -9.52
CA LEU A 326 16.01 -2.24 -9.99
C LEU A 326 15.29 -2.95 -11.13
N GLY A 327 14.01 -3.28 -10.91
CA GLY A 327 13.19 -4.00 -11.88
C GLY A 327 12.48 -3.07 -12.87
N ALA A 328 11.61 -3.68 -13.69
CA ALA A 328 10.79 -2.96 -14.66
C ALA A 328 9.68 -2.13 -13.98
N LEU A 329 9.24 -1.07 -14.63
CA LEU A 329 7.98 -0.39 -14.31
C LEU A 329 6.81 -1.31 -14.66
N ALA A 330 5.79 -1.33 -13.81
CA ALA A 330 4.72 -2.33 -13.88
C ALA A 330 3.93 -2.34 -15.19
N ASN A 331 3.84 -1.20 -15.87
CA ASN A 331 3.11 -1.10 -17.14
C ASN A 331 3.64 0.03 -18.05
N PRO A 332 3.33 0.02 -19.37
CA PRO A 332 3.81 1.02 -20.32
C PRO A 332 3.38 2.46 -20.00
N ARG A 333 2.23 2.63 -19.33
CA ARG A 333 1.75 3.98 -18.92
C ARG A 333 2.73 4.64 -17.97
N ARG A 334 3.37 3.86 -17.08
CA ARG A 334 4.39 4.38 -16.16
C ARG A 334 5.66 4.81 -16.89
N LEU A 335 6.06 4.05 -17.91
CA LEU A 335 7.21 4.39 -18.75
C LEU A 335 6.99 5.75 -19.45
N THR A 336 5.82 5.93 -20.09
CA THR A 336 5.44 7.19 -20.73
C THR A 336 5.40 8.35 -19.74
N ALA A 337 4.83 8.12 -18.54
CA ALA A 337 4.75 9.15 -17.49
C ALA A 337 6.16 9.59 -17.02
N MET A 338 7.11 8.66 -16.88
CA MET A 338 8.48 9.01 -16.50
C MET A 338 9.19 9.83 -17.55
N ALA A 339 9.07 9.47 -18.82
CA ALA A 339 9.61 10.26 -19.92
C ALA A 339 9.04 11.69 -19.92
N SER A 340 7.73 11.83 -19.77
CA SER A 340 7.06 13.14 -19.71
C SER A 340 7.55 14.01 -18.53
N VAL A 341 7.70 13.42 -17.35
CA VAL A 341 8.19 14.13 -16.14
C VAL A 341 9.61 14.64 -16.33
N VAL A 342 10.51 13.83 -16.91
CA VAL A 342 11.89 14.22 -17.18
C VAL A 342 11.95 15.29 -18.27
N ASP A 343 11.16 15.18 -19.34
CA ASP A 343 11.10 16.17 -20.41
C ASP A 343 10.56 17.53 -19.91
N ASN A 344 9.57 17.53 -19.02
CA ASN A 344 9.13 18.75 -18.37
C ASN A 344 10.26 19.37 -17.54
N ALA A 345 10.94 18.58 -16.72
CA ALA A 345 12.05 19.06 -15.90
C ALA A 345 13.16 19.73 -16.75
N ARG A 346 13.55 19.12 -17.87
CA ARG A 346 14.52 19.72 -18.83
C ARG A 346 14.02 21.05 -19.38
N LYS A 347 12.76 21.13 -19.80
CA LYS A 347 12.15 22.34 -20.39
C LYS A 347 12.12 23.53 -19.43
N VAL A 348 11.95 23.28 -18.14
CA VAL A 348 11.94 24.33 -17.11
C VAL A 348 13.32 24.61 -16.51
N GLY A 349 14.40 24.04 -17.09
CA GLY A 349 15.77 24.38 -16.75
C GLY A 349 16.38 23.56 -15.61
N ALA A 350 15.75 22.47 -15.18
CA ALA A 350 16.36 21.54 -14.23
C ALA A 350 17.51 20.74 -14.88
N ARG A 351 18.50 20.37 -14.08
CA ARG A 351 19.69 19.65 -14.54
C ARG A 351 19.52 18.15 -14.28
N ILE A 352 19.54 17.35 -15.35
CA ILE A 352 19.54 15.88 -15.24
C ILE A 352 20.97 15.44 -14.98
N GLU A 353 21.22 14.94 -13.78
CA GLU A 353 22.57 14.52 -13.35
C GLU A 353 22.90 13.10 -13.85
N THR A 354 21.91 12.21 -13.85
CA THR A 354 22.03 10.86 -14.40
C THR A 354 20.67 10.30 -14.79
N GLY A 355 20.62 9.32 -15.67
CA GLY A 355 19.41 8.64 -16.15
C GLY A 355 18.55 9.51 -17.06
N GLY A 356 17.25 9.49 -16.83
CA GLY A 356 16.25 10.30 -17.56
C GLY A 356 15.79 9.70 -18.88
N GLU A 357 15.99 8.39 -19.10
CA GLU A 357 15.64 7.73 -20.35
C GLU A 357 15.19 6.28 -20.14
N ARG A 358 14.46 5.76 -21.12
CA ARG A 358 14.13 4.35 -21.23
C ARG A 358 15.41 3.54 -21.51
N ILE A 359 15.50 2.35 -20.92
CA ILE A 359 16.57 1.39 -21.21
C ILE A 359 16.04 0.31 -22.16
N GLY A 360 16.70 0.17 -23.31
CA GLY A 360 16.36 -0.85 -24.30
C GLY A 360 15.02 -0.61 -25.03
N SER A 361 14.64 -1.56 -25.87
CA SER A 361 13.40 -1.55 -26.66
C SER A 361 12.34 -2.53 -26.14
N GLU A 362 12.73 -3.54 -25.40
CA GLU A 362 11.84 -4.52 -24.76
C GLU A 362 11.65 -4.21 -23.28
N GLY A 363 10.51 -4.62 -22.72
CA GLY A 363 10.16 -4.38 -21.33
C GLY A 363 10.00 -2.90 -20.96
N ASN A 364 9.63 -2.65 -19.73
CA ASN A 364 9.32 -1.32 -19.19
C ASN A 364 10.47 -0.80 -18.31
N PHE A 365 11.71 -0.83 -18.80
CA PHE A 365 12.87 -0.37 -18.03
C PHE A 365 13.11 1.11 -18.20
N PHE A 366 13.34 1.81 -17.09
CA PHE A 366 13.67 3.22 -17.03
C PHE A 366 14.89 3.43 -16.14
N ALA A 367 15.82 4.26 -16.57
CA ALA A 367 17.04 4.53 -15.84
C ALA A 367 16.76 5.20 -14.49
N PRO A 368 17.43 4.78 -13.40
CA PRO A 368 17.37 5.50 -12.13
C PRO A 368 17.88 6.93 -12.36
N THR A 369 17.03 7.90 -12.00
CA THR A 369 17.20 9.28 -12.44
C THR A 369 17.36 10.21 -11.26
N VAL A 370 18.37 11.10 -11.33
CA VAL A 370 18.60 12.19 -10.38
C VAL A 370 18.53 13.51 -11.13
N ILE A 371 17.65 14.39 -10.66
CA ILE A 371 17.44 15.73 -11.22
C ILE A 371 17.82 16.75 -10.14
N ALA A 372 18.72 17.65 -10.45
CA ALA A 372 19.18 18.71 -9.56
C ALA A 372 18.67 20.09 -10.02
N ASP A 373 18.76 21.07 -9.12
CA ASP A 373 18.38 22.46 -9.32
C ASP A 373 16.93 22.61 -9.84
N VAL A 374 16.03 21.76 -9.31
CA VAL A 374 14.65 21.67 -9.78
C VAL A 374 13.88 22.94 -9.43
N PRO A 375 13.31 23.67 -10.42
CA PRO A 375 12.42 24.80 -10.17
C PRO A 375 11.13 24.37 -9.47
N LEU A 376 10.51 25.28 -8.69
CA LEU A 376 9.28 24.97 -7.96
C LEU A 376 8.09 24.67 -8.89
N GLU A 377 8.08 25.21 -10.09
CA GLU A 377 7.06 24.99 -11.13
C GLU A 377 7.20 23.67 -11.89
N ALA A 378 8.29 22.94 -11.70
CA ALA A 378 8.49 21.66 -12.38
C ALA A 378 7.46 20.62 -11.95
N ASP A 379 6.92 19.85 -12.91
CA ASP A 379 5.95 18.79 -12.65
C ASP A 379 6.46 17.77 -11.64
N VAL A 380 7.74 17.41 -11.72
CA VAL A 380 8.39 16.46 -10.79
C VAL A 380 8.40 16.94 -9.35
N PHE A 381 8.20 18.23 -9.09
CA PHE A 381 8.18 18.83 -7.76
C PHE A 381 6.75 19.09 -7.23
N ASN A 382 5.74 18.99 -8.11
CA ASN A 382 4.34 19.25 -7.80
C ASN A 382 3.43 18.02 -7.90
N ASN A 383 3.79 17.04 -8.72
CA ASN A 383 3.02 15.83 -8.95
C ASN A 383 3.83 14.60 -8.55
N GLU A 384 3.18 13.63 -7.92
CA GLU A 384 3.82 12.38 -7.53
C GLU A 384 4.35 11.64 -8.77
N PRO A 385 5.69 11.47 -8.92
CA PRO A 385 6.24 10.84 -10.12
C PRO A 385 5.93 9.34 -10.18
N PHE A 386 5.84 8.67 -9.04
CA PHE A 386 5.60 7.23 -8.91
C PHE A 386 6.52 6.38 -9.79
N GLY A 387 7.83 6.68 -9.74
CA GLY A 387 8.86 6.06 -10.54
C GLY A 387 10.27 6.39 -10.04
N PRO A 388 11.33 5.92 -10.74
CA PRO A 388 12.70 6.00 -10.26
C PRO A 388 13.35 7.38 -10.49
N VAL A 389 12.67 8.44 -10.10
CA VAL A 389 13.11 9.83 -10.30
C VAL A 389 13.22 10.54 -8.95
N ALA A 390 14.40 11.02 -8.59
CA ALA A 390 14.70 11.85 -7.44
C ALA A 390 14.90 13.31 -7.85
N ALA A 391 14.15 14.24 -7.23
CA ALA A 391 14.21 15.68 -7.54
C ALA A 391 14.87 16.43 -6.37
N ILE A 392 15.99 17.13 -6.62
CA ILE A 392 16.79 17.83 -5.61
C ILE A 392 16.64 19.34 -5.77
N ARG A 393 16.40 20.01 -4.64
CA ARG A 393 16.39 21.48 -4.51
C ARG A 393 17.13 21.90 -3.25
N GLY A 394 17.87 23.01 -3.33
CA GLY A 394 18.57 23.61 -2.22
C GLY A 394 17.68 24.47 -1.32
N PHE A 395 18.07 24.63 -0.05
CA PHE A 395 17.54 25.61 0.88
C PHE A 395 18.64 26.14 1.80
N ASP A 396 18.41 27.30 2.43
CA ASP A 396 19.33 27.92 3.40
C ASP A 396 18.79 27.90 4.84
N LYS A 397 17.47 27.99 5.01
CA LYS A 397 16.82 27.98 6.34
C LYS A 397 15.87 26.79 6.47
N LEU A 398 15.97 26.10 7.60
CA LEU A 398 15.14 24.90 7.85
C LEU A 398 13.64 25.23 7.79
N GLU A 399 13.26 26.43 8.21
CA GLU A 399 11.87 26.89 8.13
C GLU A 399 11.34 26.95 6.70
N ASP A 400 12.17 27.35 5.75
CA ASP A 400 11.81 27.41 4.32
C ASP A 400 11.63 25.98 3.76
N ALA A 401 12.51 25.05 4.17
CA ALA A 401 12.38 23.64 3.82
C ALA A 401 11.09 23.02 4.39
N ILE A 402 10.73 23.35 5.63
CA ILE A 402 9.48 22.90 6.25
C ILE A 402 8.26 23.48 5.52
N ALA A 403 8.30 24.78 5.18
CA ALA A 403 7.22 25.44 4.45
C ALA A 403 7.02 24.77 3.07
N GLU A 404 8.13 24.50 2.33
CA GLU A 404 8.06 23.80 1.05
C GLU A 404 7.61 22.34 1.22
N ALA A 405 8.04 21.65 2.25
CA ALA A 405 7.60 20.28 2.55
C ALA A 405 6.08 20.19 2.69
N ASN A 406 5.47 21.17 3.35
CA ASN A 406 4.03 21.24 3.64
C ASN A 406 3.19 21.88 2.53
N ARG A 407 3.81 22.50 1.52
CA ARG A 407 3.13 23.31 0.48
C ARG A 407 2.08 22.52 -0.31
N LEU A 408 2.37 21.25 -0.60
CA LEU A 408 1.48 20.42 -1.40
C LEU A 408 0.31 19.87 -0.59
N PRO A 409 -0.78 19.48 -1.25
CA PRO A 409 -1.94 18.90 -0.59
C PRO A 409 -1.70 17.47 -0.07
N PHE A 410 -0.51 16.92 -0.26
CA PHE A 410 -0.13 15.60 0.19
C PHE A 410 0.48 15.62 1.60
N GLY A 411 0.28 14.54 2.35
CA GLY A 411 0.84 14.37 3.68
C GLY A 411 0.90 12.91 4.12
N LEU A 412 1.43 12.00 3.26
CA LEU A 412 1.53 10.58 3.62
C LEU A 412 2.80 10.30 4.43
N ALA A 413 3.96 10.60 3.84
CA ALA A 413 5.27 10.30 4.42
C ALA A 413 6.21 11.51 4.32
N GLY A 414 7.14 11.62 5.28
CA GLY A 414 8.24 12.57 5.27
C GLY A 414 9.50 11.94 5.83
N TYR A 415 10.64 12.49 5.44
CA TYR A 415 11.97 12.04 5.87
C TYR A 415 12.79 13.24 6.31
N ALA A 416 13.64 13.05 7.32
CA ALA A 416 14.57 14.08 7.72
C ALA A 416 15.91 13.48 8.17
N PHE A 417 16.97 14.21 7.92
CA PHE A 417 18.34 13.84 8.35
C PHE A 417 18.99 15.03 9.03
N THR A 418 19.32 14.89 10.31
CA THR A 418 19.95 15.91 11.16
C THR A 418 20.55 15.26 12.40
N ARG A 419 21.60 15.83 12.96
CA ARG A 419 22.17 15.45 14.26
C ARG A 419 21.68 16.35 15.39
N SER A 420 20.96 17.43 15.07
CA SER A 420 20.44 18.40 16.03
C SER A 420 19.14 17.92 16.66
N PHE A 421 19.11 17.75 17.97
CA PHE A 421 17.89 17.43 18.70
C PHE A 421 16.82 18.54 18.58
N ALA A 422 17.26 19.80 18.49
CA ALA A 422 16.35 20.94 18.27
C ALA A 422 15.64 20.83 16.90
N ASN A 423 16.39 20.45 15.83
CA ASN A 423 15.81 20.22 14.51
C ASN A 423 14.83 19.04 14.52
N VAL A 424 15.18 17.93 15.21
CA VAL A 424 14.27 16.79 15.36
C VAL A 424 12.95 17.23 15.99
N HIS A 425 13.02 18.00 17.08
CA HIS A 425 11.82 18.52 17.76
C HIS A 425 10.97 19.40 16.82
N LEU A 426 11.61 20.37 16.15
CA LEU A 426 10.96 21.29 15.22
C LEU A 426 10.29 20.54 14.05
N LEU A 427 10.98 19.60 13.42
CA LEU A 427 10.49 18.79 12.32
C LEU A 427 9.30 17.92 12.76
N THR A 428 9.38 17.29 13.93
CA THR A 428 8.29 16.48 14.48
C THR A 428 7.02 17.29 14.73
N GLN A 429 7.17 18.54 15.16
CA GLN A 429 6.00 19.41 15.43
C GLN A 429 5.40 20.04 14.18
N ARG A 430 6.21 20.30 13.13
CA ARG A 430 5.79 21.17 12.03
C ARG A 430 5.59 20.47 10.68
N LEU A 431 6.09 19.26 10.49
CA LEU A 431 5.82 18.52 9.26
C LEU A 431 4.42 17.91 9.28
N GLU A 432 3.63 18.24 8.25
CA GLU A 432 2.24 17.80 8.09
C GLU A 432 2.17 16.48 7.31
N VAL A 433 2.65 15.41 7.95
CA VAL A 433 2.65 14.05 7.37
C VAL A 433 2.11 13.05 8.37
N GLY A 434 1.53 11.95 7.87
CA GLY A 434 1.06 10.88 8.74
C GLY A 434 2.20 10.00 9.28
N MET A 435 3.31 9.91 8.52
CA MET A 435 4.49 9.13 8.91
C MET A 435 5.76 9.94 8.71
N LEU A 436 6.62 10.00 9.72
CA LEU A 436 7.90 10.71 9.68
C LEU A 436 9.04 9.78 10.11
N TRP A 437 10.05 9.63 9.25
CA TRP A 437 11.28 8.90 9.56
C TRP A 437 12.46 9.87 9.66
N ILE A 438 13.16 9.84 10.78
CA ILE A 438 14.33 10.69 11.03
C ILE A 438 15.57 9.80 11.16
N ASN A 439 16.60 10.09 10.37
CA ASN A 439 17.89 9.39 10.31
C ASN A 439 17.78 7.87 10.03
N GLN A 440 16.73 7.45 9.32
CA GLN A 440 16.51 6.04 8.98
C GLN A 440 15.70 5.87 7.68
N PRO A 441 15.74 4.69 7.04
CA PRO A 441 14.86 4.37 5.93
C PRO A 441 13.41 4.19 6.40
N ALA A 442 12.45 4.21 5.47
CA ALA A 442 11.07 3.85 5.75
C ALA A 442 10.96 2.39 6.20
N THR A 443 10.46 2.20 7.40
CA THR A 443 10.15 0.88 7.97
C THR A 443 8.71 0.87 8.47
N PRO A 444 7.74 0.52 7.60
CA PRO A 444 6.33 0.52 7.95
C PRO A 444 5.97 -0.74 8.76
N TRP A 445 6.45 -0.78 10.01
CA TRP A 445 6.15 -1.87 10.94
C TRP A 445 4.65 -2.00 11.17
N PRO A 446 4.10 -3.23 11.35
CA PRO A 446 2.68 -3.43 11.56
C PRO A 446 2.15 -2.80 12.85
N GLU A 447 3.02 -2.60 13.87
CA GLU A 447 2.70 -1.98 15.16
C GLU A 447 2.48 -0.47 15.07
N MET A 448 2.97 0.16 13.99
CA MET A 448 2.88 1.60 13.82
C MET A 448 1.73 1.97 12.88
N PRO A 449 1.04 3.08 13.14
CA PRO A 449 0.02 3.59 12.21
C PRO A 449 0.61 3.79 10.82
N PHE A 450 -0.11 3.33 9.80
CA PHE A 450 0.17 3.58 8.41
C PHE A 450 -0.99 4.36 7.81
N GLY A 451 -0.79 5.63 7.52
CA GLY A 451 -1.83 6.49 6.99
C GLY A 451 -1.36 7.90 6.72
N GLY A 452 -2.12 8.63 5.92
CA GLY A 452 -1.84 10.00 5.52
C GLY A 452 -2.77 11.03 6.15
N VAL A 453 -2.40 12.28 5.96
CA VAL A 453 -3.23 13.46 6.24
C VAL A 453 -3.48 14.24 4.95
N LYS A 454 -4.34 15.23 4.95
CA LYS A 454 -4.72 16.04 3.79
C LYS A 454 -5.26 15.13 2.65
N ASP A 455 -4.87 15.38 1.41
CA ASP A 455 -5.28 14.62 0.23
C ASP A 455 -4.61 13.24 0.09
N SER A 456 -3.71 12.89 1.02
CA SER A 456 -3.18 11.51 1.12
C SER A 456 -4.13 10.54 1.82
N GLY A 457 -5.28 11.02 2.28
CA GLY A 457 -6.36 10.17 2.76
C GLY A 457 -6.64 10.29 4.25
N TYR A 458 -7.33 9.28 4.79
CA TYR A 458 -7.72 9.22 6.19
C TYR A 458 -7.94 7.78 6.66
N GLY A 459 -7.81 7.57 7.96
CA GLY A 459 -7.76 6.25 8.60
C GLY A 459 -6.33 5.74 8.73
N SER A 460 -6.18 4.49 9.13
CA SER A 460 -4.89 3.83 9.29
C SER A 460 -4.95 2.38 8.85
N GLU A 461 -3.85 1.85 8.33
CA GLU A 461 -3.67 0.45 7.93
C GLU A 461 -2.51 -0.24 8.69
N GLY A 462 -2.14 0.30 9.84
CA GLY A 462 -1.18 -0.25 10.79
C GLY A 462 -1.50 0.26 12.18
N GLY A 463 -0.85 -0.29 13.18
CA GLY A 463 -1.13 -0.01 14.57
C GLY A 463 -2.51 -0.52 15.05
N PRO A 464 -2.83 -0.38 16.33
CA PRO A 464 -4.16 -0.69 16.86
C PRO A 464 -5.25 0.20 16.24
N GLU A 465 -4.91 1.39 15.76
CA GLU A 465 -5.80 2.34 15.08
C GLU A 465 -6.45 1.75 13.82
N ALA A 466 -5.78 0.80 13.18
CA ALA A 466 -6.30 0.14 11.98
C ALA A 466 -7.56 -0.68 12.24
N LEU A 467 -7.81 -1.14 13.48
CA LEU A 467 -8.99 -1.94 13.82
C LEU A 467 -10.25 -1.10 14.00
N GLU A 468 -10.13 0.15 14.47
CA GLU A 468 -11.28 1.01 14.80
C GLU A 468 -12.28 1.20 13.64
N PRO A 469 -11.85 1.41 12.39
CA PRO A 469 -12.78 1.54 11.27
C PRO A 469 -13.57 0.27 10.93
N TYR A 470 -13.14 -0.90 11.40
CA TYR A 470 -13.83 -2.18 11.21
C TYR A 470 -14.79 -2.52 12.35
N LEU A 471 -14.92 -1.65 13.35
CA LEU A 471 -15.72 -1.86 14.55
C LEU A 471 -16.81 -0.80 14.67
N VAL A 472 -17.97 -1.21 15.24
CA VAL A 472 -19.00 -0.30 15.73
C VAL A 472 -19.07 -0.37 17.25
N THR A 473 -19.40 0.75 17.87
CA THR A 473 -19.54 0.85 19.31
C THR A 473 -21.01 0.83 19.67
N LYS A 474 -21.42 -0.08 20.58
CA LYS A 474 -22.80 -0.17 21.11
C LYS A 474 -22.79 0.11 22.60
N SER A 475 -23.63 1.03 23.06
CA SER A 475 -23.90 1.22 24.49
C SER A 475 -25.06 0.31 24.92
N VAL A 476 -24.88 -0.37 26.04
CA VAL A 476 -25.89 -1.26 26.61
C VAL A 476 -26.14 -0.87 28.05
N THR A 477 -27.41 -0.63 28.40
CA THR A 477 -27.86 -0.38 29.78
C THR A 477 -28.87 -1.43 30.15
N VAL A 478 -28.61 -2.09 31.26
CA VAL A 478 -29.51 -3.13 31.82
C VAL A 478 -29.93 -2.70 33.22
N MET A 479 -31.21 -2.73 33.50
CA MET A 479 -31.76 -2.58 34.85
C MET A 479 -32.11 -3.98 35.39
N ALA A 480 -31.74 -4.26 36.63
CA ALA A 480 -32.30 -5.42 37.34
C ALA A 480 -33.78 -5.18 37.55
N VAL A 481 -34.62 -6.15 37.13
CA VAL A 481 -36.08 -6.13 37.29
C VAL A 481 -36.44 -6.99 38.48
#